data_3cc4e8c5c035017e28b200cf2e3ac400
#
_entry.id   3cc4e8c5c035017e28b200cf2e3ac400
#
_cell.length_a   1.000
_cell.length_b   1.000
_cell.length_c   1.000
_cell.angle_alpha   90.00
_cell.angle_beta   90.00
_cell.angle_gamma   90.00
#
_symmetry.space_group_name_H-M   'P 1'
#
loop_
_entity.id
_entity.type
_entity.pdbx_description
1 polymer ?
#
loop_
_entity_poly.entity_id
_entity_poly.type
_entity_poly.pdbx_seq_one_letter_code
_entity_poly.pdbx_strand_id
1 'polypeptide(L)'
;ELGIPMIALFPHIEEALKTPDGREAANPDGLIPRAVKALKAAYPQLGVMTDVALDPYTTHGQDGLIDEEGYILNDETIEMLVQQVLAQARAGADVVAPSDMMDGRIGIIRKRLEDEGLIHTRIMAYSAKYASSYYGPFRDAVGSSSNLGKSNKAVYQQDPANGNEALWEVGLDLAEGADMVMVKPGVPYLD
;
A
#
# COMPACT_ATOMS: atom_id res chain seq x y z
N GLU A 1 29.16 -4.64 7.05
CA GLU A 1 27.83 -5.00 6.50
C GLU A 1 26.85 -5.16 7.66
N LEU A 2 25.66 -4.55 7.56
CA LEU A 2 24.68 -4.48 8.67
C LEU A 2 23.77 -5.72 8.75
N GLY A 3 23.85 -6.64 7.77
CA GLY A 3 22.99 -7.84 7.74
C GLY A 3 21.51 -7.58 7.61
N ILE A 4 21.10 -6.46 6.98
CA ILE A 4 19.69 -6.11 6.73
C ILE A 4 19.14 -7.08 5.69
N PRO A 5 18.11 -7.88 6.02
CA PRO A 5 17.57 -8.88 5.08
C PRO A 5 16.60 -8.29 4.06
N MET A 6 15.89 -7.21 4.42
CA MET A 6 14.83 -6.60 3.60
C MET A 6 14.72 -5.10 3.87
N ILE A 7 14.32 -4.35 2.86
CA ILE A 7 13.96 -2.92 2.97
C ILE A 7 12.56 -2.69 2.42
N ALA A 8 11.87 -1.68 2.97
CA ALA A 8 10.57 -1.23 2.48
C ALA A 8 10.72 0.11 1.76
N LEU A 9 10.08 0.25 0.59
CA LEU A 9 10.10 1.44 -0.23
C LEU A 9 8.79 2.19 -0.11
N PHE A 10 8.87 3.48 0.24
CA PHE A 10 7.74 4.42 0.26
C PHE A 10 8.05 5.57 -0.69
N PRO A 11 7.25 5.80 -1.75
CA PRO A 11 7.55 6.83 -2.72
C PRO A 11 7.23 8.23 -2.20
N HIS A 12 8.07 9.20 -2.62
CA HIS A 12 7.69 10.60 -2.67
C HIS A 12 7.63 11.01 -4.14
N ILE A 13 6.42 11.32 -4.63
CA ILE A 13 6.16 11.60 -6.04
C ILE A 13 6.11 13.12 -6.25
N GLU A 14 6.78 13.58 -7.31
CA GLU A 14 6.73 14.98 -7.72
C GLU A 14 5.29 15.40 -8.05
N GLU A 15 4.91 16.61 -7.64
CA GLU A 15 3.54 17.11 -7.76
C GLU A 15 3.04 17.10 -9.22
N ALA A 16 3.93 17.35 -10.18
CA ALA A 16 3.61 17.34 -11.61
C ALA A 16 3.22 15.95 -12.17
N LEU A 17 3.54 14.87 -11.43
CA LEU A 17 3.20 13.49 -11.82
C LEU A 17 1.93 12.98 -11.12
N LYS A 18 1.41 13.73 -10.15
CA LYS A 18 0.17 13.35 -9.46
C LYS A 18 -1.04 13.66 -10.33
N THR A 19 -2.02 12.78 -10.26
CA THR A 19 -3.29 12.93 -11.00
C THR A 19 -4.47 12.55 -10.09
N PRO A 20 -5.71 12.96 -10.38
CA PRO A 20 -6.86 12.53 -9.58
C PRO A 20 -7.05 11.01 -9.54
N ASP A 21 -6.65 10.31 -10.60
CA ASP A 21 -6.76 8.85 -10.72
C ASP A 21 -5.48 8.09 -10.30
N GLY A 22 -4.42 8.80 -9.89
CA GLY A 22 -3.19 8.16 -9.40
C GLY A 22 -2.47 7.28 -10.42
N ARG A 23 -2.67 7.50 -11.72
CA ARG A 23 -2.17 6.62 -12.82
C ARG A 23 -0.67 6.37 -12.83
N GLU A 24 0.13 7.28 -12.27
CA GLU A 24 1.58 7.09 -12.15
C GLU A 24 1.93 5.88 -11.25
N ALA A 25 1.05 5.45 -10.36
CA ALA A 25 1.21 4.24 -9.56
C ALA A 25 1.38 2.97 -10.41
N ALA A 26 0.72 2.92 -11.56
CA ALA A 26 0.76 1.79 -12.50
C ALA A 26 1.87 1.91 -13.56
N ASN A 27 2.68 2.97 -13.53
CA ASN A 27 3.74 3.20 -14.52
C ASN A 27 4.90 2.20 -14.33
N PRO A 28 5.16 1.25 -15.28
CA PRO A 28 6.21 0.25 -15.16
C PRO A 28 7.63 0.85 -15.19
N ASP A 29 7.76 2.10 -15.62
CA ASP A 29 9.00 2.88 -15.65
C ASP A 29 9.00 4.02 -14.63
N GLY A 30 8.02 4.04 -13.72
CA GLY A 30 7.89 4.98 -12.61
C GLY A 30 8.98 4.81 -11.56
N LEU A 31 8.96 5.67 -10.54
CA LEU A 31 10.00 5.72 -9.50
C LEU A 31 10.21 4.36 -8.80
N ILE A 32 9.13 3.73 -8.32
CA ILE A 32 9.24 2.48 -7.55
C ILE A 32 9.71 1.30 -8.41
N PRO A 33 9.13 0.99 -9.57
CA PRO A 33 9.65 -0.07 -10.44
C PRO A 33 11.12 0.11 -10.83
N ARG A 34 11.56 1.34 -11.10
CA ARG A 34 12.98 1.64 -11.38
C ARG A 34 13.87 1.41 -10.17
N ALA A 35 13.45 1.83 -8.98
CA ALA A 35 14.19 1.61 -7.74
C ALA A 35 14.32 0.12 -7.43
N VAL A 36 13.24 -0.66 -7.58
CA VAL A 36 13.24 -2.11 -7.41
C VAL A 36 14.24 -2.77 -8.36
N LYS A 37 14.16 -2.48 -9.66
CA LYS A 37 15.09 -3.00 -10.68
C LYS A 37 16.55 -2.70 -10.32
N ALA A 38 16.85 -1.46 -9.90
CA ALA A 38 18.20 -1.05 -9.54
C ALA A 38 18.72 -1.76 -8.28
N LEU A 39 17.86 -1.91 -7.25
CA LEU A 39 18.22 -2.62 -6.02
C LEU A 39 18.46 -4.10 -6.26
N LYS A 40 17.60 -4.76 -7.01
CA LYS A 40 17.74 -6.19 -7.34
C LYS A 40 18.96 -6.45 -8.21
N ALA A 41 19.32 -5.52 -9.10
CA ALA A 41 20.56 -5.62 -9.90
C ALA A 41 21.82 -5.48 -9.04
N ALA A 42 21.82 -4.54 -8.09
CA ALA A 42 22.98 -4.27 -7.22
C ALA A 42 23.09 -5.28 -6.06
N TYR A 43 21.96 -5.72 -5.51
CA TYR A 43 21.87 -6.57 -4.32
C TYR A 43 20.83 -7.68 -4.52
N PRO A 44 21.11 -8.72 -5.32
CA PRO A 44 20.11 -9.75 -5.66
C PRO A 44 19.50 -10.48 -4.46
N GLN A 45 20.24 -10.56 -3.34
CA GLN A 45 19.79 -11.25 -2.11
C GLN A 45 19.00 -10.35 -1.16
N LEU A 46 18.96 -9.03 -1.42
CA LEU A 46 18.19 -8.11 -0.58
C LEU A 46 16.71 -8.26 -0.90
N GLY A 47 15.89 -8.54 0.12
CA GLY A 47 14.45 -8.48 0.00
C GLY A 47 13.98 -7.03 -0.21
N VAL A 48 13.08 -6.82 -1.16
CA VAL A 48 12.48 -5.52 -1.46
C VAL A 48 10.98 -5.61 -1.28
N MET A 49 10.46 -4.86 -0.31
CA MET A 49 9.04 -4.65 -0.09
C MET A 49 8.61 -3.29 -0.66
N THR A 50 7.46 -3.25 -1.28
CA THR A 50 6.90 -2.01 -1.82
C THR A 50 5.54 -1.71 -1.21
N ASP A 51 5.30 -0.46 -0.85
CA ASP A 51 3.98 0.03 -0.45
C ASP A 51 3.01 0.04 -1.63
N VAL A 52 1.75 -0.33 -1.38
CA VAL A 52 0.67 -0.32 -2.37
C VAL A 52 -0.49 0.50 -1.83
N ALA A 53 -0.59 1.72 -2.32
CA ALA A 53 -1.65 2.69 -2.03
C ALA A 53 -1.55 3.83 -3.05
N LEU A 54 -2.62 4.61 -3.21
CA LEU A 54 -2.65 5.67 -4.22
C LEU A 54 -2.33 7.06 -3.66
N ASP A 55 -2.30 7.25 -2.34
CA ASP A 55 -2.09 8.58 -1.72
C ASP A 55 -0.79 9.31 -2.16
N PRO A 56 0.35 8.62 -2.46
CA PRO A 56 1.50 9.32 -3.00
C PRO A 56 1.31 9.84 -4.43
N TYR A 57 0.35 9.28 -5.16
CA TYR A 57 0.15 9.48 -6.60
C TYR A 57 -1.09 10.32 -6.92
N THR A 58 -1.99 10.51 -5.94
CA THR A 58 -3.22 11.29 -6.13
C THR A 58 -3.04 12.74 -5.74
N THR A 59 -3.70 13.66 -6.48
CA THR A 59 -3.70 15.10 -6.17
C THR A 59 -4.48 15.43 -4.89
N HIS A 60 -5.40 14.57 -4.46
CA HIS A 60 -6.23 14.74 -3.27
C HIS A 60 -5.70 13.99 -2.03
N GLY A 61 -4.62 13.17 -2.16
CA GLY A 61 -3.94 12.52 -1.05
C GLY A 61 -4.71 11.39 -0.36
N GLN A 62 -5.81 10.90 -0.93
CA GLN A 62 -6.52 9.71 -0.44
C GLN A 62 -5.86 8.43 -0.95
N ASP A 63 -5.97 7.33 -0.20
CA ASP A 63 -5.39 6.04 -0.55
C ASP A 63 -6.11 5.34 -1.71
N GLY A 64 -7.30 5.83 -2.10
CA GLY A 64 -8.11 5.32 -3.20
C GLY A 64 -8.66 6.41 -4.10
N LEU A 65 -9.36 5.99 -5.15
CA LEU A 65 -10.09 6.87 -6.06
C LEU A 65 -11.32 7.46 -5.36
N ILE A 66 -11.71 8.67 -5.73
CA ILE A 66 -12.87 9.36 -5.14
C ILE A 66 -13.84 9.80 -6.23
N ASP A 67 -15.13 9.86 -5.87
CA ASP A 67 -16.16 10.50 -6.69
C ASP A 67 -16.16 12.04 -6.53
N GLU A 68 -17.13 12.70 -7.14
CA GLU A 68 -17.31 14.15 -7.10
C GLU A 68 -17.62 14.68 -5.69
N GLU A 69 -18.16 13.83 -4.80
CA GLU A 69 -18.47 14.15 -3.41
C GLU A 69 -17.30 13.83 -2.45
N GLY A 70 -16.23 13.21 -2.97
CA GLY A 70 -15.05 12.82 -2.20
C GLY A 70 -15.19 11.47 -1.49
N TYR A 71 -16.17 10.66 -1.89
CA TYR A 71 -16.37 9.31 -1.39
C TYR A 71 -15.41 8.33 -2.08
N ILE A 72 -14.82 7.40 -1.30
CA ILE A 72 -13.89 6.40 -1.83
C ILE A 72 -14.65 5.34 -2.65
N LEU A 73 -14.18 5.13 -3.87
CA LEU A 73 -14.68 4.11 -4.79
C LEU A 73 -13.86 2.83 -4.62
N ASN A 74 -14.38 1.88 -3.84
CA ASN A 74 -13.66 0.67 -3.44
C ASN A 74 -13.19 -0.15 -4.65
N ASP A 75 -14.12 -0.56 -5.51
CA ASP A 75 -13.84 -1.50 -6.58
C ASP A 75 -12.92 -0.91 -7.66
N GLU A 76 -13.16 0.35 -8.04
CA GLU A 76 -12.31 1.09 -8.98
C GLU A 76 -10.90 1.30 -8.42
N THR A 77 -10.80 1.54 -7.11
CA THR A 77 -9.51 1.63 -6.42
C THR A 77 -8.75 0.31 -6.51
N ILE A 78 -9.40 -0.82 -6.22
CA ILE A 78 -8.77 -2.13 -6.28
C ILE A 78 -8.21 -2.43 -7.67
N GLU A 79 -8.93 -2.09 -8.74
CA GLU A 79 -8.43 -2.26 -10.11
C GLU A 79 -7.12 -1.48 -10.36
N MET A 80 -7.00 -0.26 -9.85
CA MET A 80 -5.77 0.53 -9.94
C MET A 80 -4.66 -0.05 -9.07
N LEU A 81 -4.96 -0.49 -7.85
CA LEU A 81 -3.99 -1.14 -6.96
C LEU A 81 -3.43 -2.43 -7.58
N VAL A 82 -4.25 -3.20 -8.28
CA VAL A 82 -3.80 -4.38 -9.04
C VAL A 82 -2.77 -3.97 -10.11
N GLN A 83 -3.01 -2.90 -10.86
CA GLN A 83 -2.04 -2.44 -11.87
C GLN A 83 -0.74 -1.99 -11.21
N GLN A 84 -0.80 -1.30 -10.08
CA GLN A 84 0.36 -0.91 -9.27
C GLN A 84 1.16 -2.15 -8.83
N VAL A 85 0.49 -3.13 -8.25
CA VAL A 85 1.10 -4.40 -7.82
C VAL A 85 1.81 -5.11 -8.96
N LEU A 86 1.15 -5.24 -10.11
CA LEU A 86 1.74 -5.92 -11.27
C LEU A 86 2.98 -5.18 -11.80
N ALA A 87 2.98 -3.85 -11.82
CA ALA A 87 4.14 -3.06 -12.20
C ALA A 87 5.32 -3.29 -11.25
N GLN A 88 5.06 -3.31 -9.94
CA GLN A 88 6.07 -3.53 -8.90
C GLN A 88 6.60 -4.97 -8.89
N ALA A 89 5.72 -5.97 -8.96
CA ALA A 89 6.07 -7.38 -8.96
C ALA A 89 6.89 -7.77 -10.19
N ARG A 90 6.50 -7.29 -11.39
CA ARG A 90 7.27 -7.48 -12.63
C ARG A 90 8.63 -6.80 -12.60
N ALA A 91 8.80 -5.75 -11.81
CA ALA A 91 10.09 -5.12 -11.57
C ALA A 91 11.00 -5.93 -10.64
N GLY A 92 10.47 -6.92 -9.91
CA GLY A 92 11.20 -7.82 -9.03
C GLY A 92 10.97 -7.55 -7.53
N ALA A 93 9.89 -6.87 -7.14
CA ALA A 93 9.51 -6.76 -5.73
C ALA A 93 9.25 -8.15 -5.13
N ASP A 94 9.85 -8.44 -3.99
CA ASP A 94 9.67 -9.71 -3.28
C ASP A 94 8.37 -9.72 -2.45
N VAL A 95 7.98 -8.55 -1.95
CA VAL A 95 6.78 -8.35 -1.16
C VAL A 95 6.05 -7.10 -1.64
N VAL A 96 4.74 -7.22 -1.85
CA VAL A 96 3.83 -6.07 -2.03
C VAL A 96 3.00 -5.89 -0.76
N ALA A 97 2.84 -4.64 -0.32
CA ALA A 97 2.24 -4.35 0.98
C ALA A 97 1.04 -3.39 0.86
N PRO A 98 -0.17 -3.90 0.55
CA PRO A 98 -1.37 -3.09 0.44
C PRO A 98 -1.69 -2.38 1.75
N SER A 99 -1.65 -1.05 1.72
CA SER A 99 -1.85 -0.17 2.89
C SER A 99 -3.08 0.74 2.77
N ASP A 100 -3.86 0.54 1.73
CA ASP A 100 -5.01 1.34 1.30
C ASP A 100 -6.28 1.09 2.12
N MET A 101 -6.48 -0.10 2.67
CA MET A 101 -7.64 -0.54 3.45
C MET A 101 -8.94 -0.75 2.64
N MET A 102 -8.85 -0.98 1.32
CA MET A 102 -10.03 -1.34 0.52
C MET A 102 -10.47 -2.78 0.82
N ASP A 103 -11.77 -3.00 0.82
CA ASP A 103 -12.36 -4.31 1.13
C ASP A 103 -12.20 -5.30 -0.04
N GLY A 104 -11.74 -6.53 0.26
CA GLY A 104 -11.54 -7.60 -0.73
C GLY A 104 -10.28 -7.46 -1.59
N ARG A 105 -9.43 -6.46 -1.36
CA ARG A 105 -8.24 -6.18 -2.18
C ARG A 105 -7.21 -7.32 -2.18
N ILE A 106 -7.04 -7.99 -1.05
CA ILE A 106 -6.02 -9.03 -0.90
C ILE A 106 -6.33 -10.23 -1.80
N GLY A 107 -7.59 -10.67 -1.82
CA GLY A 107 -8.02 -11.80 -2.67
C GLY A 107 -7.86 -11.49 -4.15
N ILE A 108 -8.22 -10.29 -4.57
CA ILE A 108 -8.10 -9.86 -5.98
C ILE A 108 -6.63 -9.74 -6.38
N ILE A 109 -5.78 -9.12 -5.54
CA ILE A 109 -4.33 -9.02 -5.77
C ILE A 109 -3.70 -10.41 -5.85
N ARG A 110 -3.99 -11.32 -4.89
CA ARG A 110 -3.47 -12.69 -4.90
C ARG A 110 -3.81 -13.39 -6.21
N LYS A 111 -5.11 -13.36 -6.57
CA LYS A 111 -5.56 -13.98 -7.81
C LYS A 111 -4.81 -13.45 -9.03
N ARG A 112 -4.65 -12.13 -9.14
CA ARG A 112 -3.97 -11.52 -10.30
C ARG A 112 -2.48 -11.84 -10.36
N LEU A 113 -1.79 -11.92 -9.21
CA LEU A 113 -0.40 -12.38 -9.16
C LEU A 113 -0.27 -13.82 -9.65
N GLU A 114 -1.17 -14.72 -9.24
CA GLU A 114 -1.19 -16.11 -9.68
C GLU A 114 -1.48 -16.22 -11.20
N ASP A 115 -2.50 -15.51 -11.69
CA ASP A 115 -2.90 -15.51 -13.11
C ASP A 115 -1.75 -15.03 -14.03
N GLU A 116 -0.88 -14.13 -13.54
CA GLU A 116 0.29 -13.59 -14.25
C GLU A 116 1.58 -14.42 -14.05
N GLY A 117 1.50 -15.52 -13.29
CA GLY A 117 2.66 -16.36 -12.98
C GLY A 117 3.66 -15.74 -11.98
N LEU A 118 3.28 -14.68 -11.27
CA LEU A 118 4.09 -13.99 -10.26
C LEU A 118 3.94 -14.64 -8.88
N ILE A 119 3.92 -15.97 -8.84
CA ILE A 119 3.59 -16.81 -7.68
C ILE A 119 4.54 -16.66 -6.49
N HIS A 120 5.71 -16.09 -6.68
CA HIS A 120 6.70 -15.89 -5.63
C HIS A 120 6.60 -14.51 -4.94
N THR A 121 5.82 -13.58 -5.49
CA THR A 121 5.57 -12.28 -4.86
C THR A 121 4.66 -12.49 -3.64
N ARG A 122 5.14 -12.12 -2.46
CA ARG A 122 4.41 -12.22 -1.21
C ARG A 122 3.52 -11.00 -1.00
N ILE A 123 2.44 -11.19 -0.24
CA ILE A 123 1.54 -10.10 0.16
C ILE A 123 1.66 -9.90 1.67
N MET A 124 2.04 -8.68 2.09
CA MET A 124 1.94 -8.22 3.47
C MET A 124 0.75 -7.27 3.59
N ALA A 125 -0.38 -7.76 4.08
CA ALA A 125 -1.57 -6.96 4.25
C ALA A 125 -1.47 -6.03 5.48
N TYR A 126 -1.80 -4.74 5.30
CA TYR A 126 -2.02 -3.82 6.42
C TYR A 126 -3.43 -4.09 6.98
N SER A 127 -3.60 -5.21 7.66
CA SER A 127 -4.90 -5.72 8.09
C SER A 127 -5.50 -4.90 9.25
N ALA A 128 -4.67 -4.47 10.19
CA ALA A 128 -5.08 -3.66 11.33
C ALA A 128 -4.44 -2.27 11.26
N LYS A 129 -4.97 -1.39 10.42
CA LYS A 129 -4.48 -0.01 10.25
C LYS A 129 -5.46 0.99 10.86
N TYR A 130 -5.10 1.49 12.05
CA TYR A 130 -5.96 2.37 12.84
C TYR A 130 -5.87 3.84 12.44
N ALA A 131 -6.98 4.56 12.56
CA ALA A 131 -7.00 6.02 12.45
C ALA A 131 -6.30 6.65 13.67
N SER A 132 -5.00 6.91 13.56
CA SER A 132 -4.15 7.30 14.69
C SER A 132 -3.45 8.62 14.47
N SER A 133 -3.32 9.42 15.54
CA SER A 133 -2.49 10.63 15.56
C SER A 133 -0.98 10.32 15.49
N TYR A 134 -0.55 9.09 15.74
CA TYR A 134 0.84 8.66 15.64
C TYR A 134 1.42 8.69 14.22
N TYR A 135 0.59 8.92 13.19
CA TYR A 135 1.05 9.06 11.81
C TYR A 135 1.71 10.41 11.47
N GLY A 136 1.68 11.39 12.38
CA GLY A 136 2.26 12.72 12.14
C GLY A 136 3.67 12.68 11.54
N PRO A 137 4.66 12.08 12.24
CA PRO A 137 6.04 12.01 11.74
C PRO A 137 6.21 11.28 10.40
N PHE A 138 5.42 10.22 10.17
CA PHE A 138 5.45 9.49 8.91
C PHE A 138 4.87 10.33 7.76
N ARG A 139 3.74 11.00 7.97
CA ARG A 139 3.13 11.89 6.97
C ARG A 139 4.06 13.03 6.58
N ASP A 140 4.81 13.58 7.53
CA ASP A 140 5.81 14.63 7.26
C ASP A 140 6.97 14.07 6.42
N ALA A 141 7.45 12.87 6.75
CA ALA A 141 8.57 12.23 6.04
C ALA A 141 8.25 11.91 4.58
N VAL A 142 7.02 11.46 4.27
CA VAL A 142 6.59 11.13 2.89
C VAL A 142 5.90 12.29 2.17
N GLY A 143 5.70 13.44 2.85
CA GLY A 143 5.08 14.62 2.27
C GLY A 143 3.57 14.51 2.00
N SER A 144 2.88 13.53 2.61
CA SER A 144 1.46 13.27 2.35
C SER A 144 0.50 14.22 3.10
N SER A 145 0.99 14.93 4.13
CA SER A 145 0.17 15.85 4.93
C SER A 145 -0.32 17.07 4.13
N SER A 146 0.43 17.52 3.11
CA SER A 146 0.10 18.71 2.33
C SER A 146 -1.06 18.51 1.37
N ASN A 147 -1.33 17.29 0.92
CA ASN A 147 -2.30 16.99 -0.13
C ASN A 147 -3.69 16.61 0.42
N LEU A 148 -3.77 16.15 1.67
CA LEU A 148 -5.03 15.69 2.27
C LEU A 148 -6.05 16.82 2.53
N GLY A 149 -5.60 18.08 2.58
CA GLY A 149 -6.46 19.26 2.78
C GLY A 149 -7.30 19.14 4.07
N LYS A 150 -8.63 19.28 3.92
CA LYS A 150 -9.61 19.12 5.01
C LYS A 150 -10.17 17.70 5.15
N SER A 151 -9.86 16.80 4.21
CA SER A 151 -10.31 15.41 4.26
C SER A 151 -9.51 14.60 5.28
N ASN A 152 -10.06 13.48 5.72
CA ASN A 152 -9.37 12.57 6.63
C ASN A 152 -9.51 11.12 6.12
N LYS A 153 -8.68 10.24 6.67
CA LYS A 153 -8.67 8.82 6.30
C LYS A 153 -9.49 7.95 7.27
N ALA A 154 -10.20 8.54 8.23
CA ALA A 154 -10.95 7.81 9.25
C ALA A 154 -12.17 7.06 8.69
N VAL A 155 -12.58 7.37 7.45
CA VAL A 155 -13.69 6.70 6.78
C VAL A 155 -13.37 5.27 6.33
N TYR A 156 -12.07 4.92 6.24
CA TYR A 156 -11.62 3.57 5.85
C TYR A 156 -10.48 3.03 6.72
N GLN A 157 -9.91 3.82 7.63
CA GLN A 157 -9.01 3.32 8.66
C GLN A 157 -9.81 2.91 9.89
N GLN A 158 -9.35 1.87 10.60
CA GLN A 158 -10.06 1.29 11.74
C GLN A 158 -10.18 2.25 12.92
N ASP A 159 -11.27 2.11 13.67
CA ASP A 159 -11.49 2.81 14.93
C ASP A 159 -10.50 2.31 15.98
N PRO A 160 -9.64 3.17 16.55
CA PRO A 160 -8.69 2.77 17.59
C PRO A 160 -9.35 2.26 18.88
N ALA A 161 -10.65 2.46 19.06
CA ALA A 161 -11.42 1.94 20.20
C ALA A 161 -12.04 0.56 19.94
N ASN A 162 -11.85 -0.05 18.73
CA ASN A 162 -12.48 -1.30 18.35
C ASN A 162 -11.45 -2.38 17.92
N GLY A 163 -10.86 -3.07 18.90
CA GLY A 163 -9.92 -4.17 18.63
C GLY A 163 -10.56 -5.40 17.96
N ASN A 164 -11.87 -5.62 18.11
CA ASN A 164 -12.56 -6.74 17.48
C ASN A 164 -12.59 -6.61 15.95
N GLU A 165 -12.68 -5.41 15.40
CA GLU A 165 -12.60 -5.14 13.98
C GLU A 165 -11.26 -5.59 13.41
N ALA A 166 -10.15 -5.32 14.10
CA ALA A 166 -8.83 -5.75 13.70
C ALA A 166 -8.70 -7.27 13.58
N LEU A 167 -9.25 -8.03 14.54
CA LEU A 167 -9.25 -9.49 14.50
C LEU A 167 -10.07 -10.03 13.32
N TRP A 168 -11.19 -9.37 13.01
CA TRP A 168 -12.02 -9.71 11.87
C TRP A 168 -11.28 -9.48 10.55
N GLU A 169 -10.71 -8.29 10.35
CA GLU A 169 -9.97 -7.92 9.15
C GLU A 169 -8.74 -8.81 8.92
N VAL A 170 -7.98 -9.12 9.98
CA VAL A 170 -6.87 -10.09 9.90
C VAL A 170 -7.37 -11.45 9.42
N GLY A 171 -8.50 -11.92 9.94
CA GLY A 171 -9.11 -13.19 9.51
C GLY A 171 -9.50 -13.20 8.04
N LEU A 172 -10.09 -12.10 7.53
CA LEU A 172 -10.45 -11.94 6.13
C LEU A 172 -9.21 -11.90 5.23
N ASP A 173 -8.22 -11.06 5.53
CA ASP A 173 -7.00 -10.94 4.73
C ASP A 173 -6.23 -12.27 4.64
N LEU A 174 -6.17 -13.04 5.74
CA LEU A 174 -5.57 -14.39 5.72
C LEU A 174 -6.36 -15.37 4.84
N ALA A 175 -7.69 -15.33 4.92
CA ALA A 175 -8.55 -16.17 4.08
C ALA A 175 -8.46 -15.81 2.59
N GLU A 176 -8.20 -14.55 2.27
CA GLU A 176 -7.98 -14.01 0.94
C GLU A 176 -6.59 -14.30 0.38
N GLY A 177 -5.66 -14.78 1.20
CA GLY A 177 -4.33 -15.23 0.75
C GLY A 177 -3.18 -14.28 1.07
N ALA A 178 -3.28 -13.46 2.11
CA ALA A 178 -2.13 -12.74 2.66
C ALA A 178 -1.09 -13.72 3.20
N ASP A 179 0.18 -13.51 2.87
CA ASP A 179 1.31 -14.27 3.42
C ASP A 179 1.71 -13.73 4.81
N MET A 180 1.50 -12.45 5.03
CA MET A 180 1.84 -11.72 6.25
C MET A 180 0.78 -10.66 6.54
N VAL A 181 0.56 -10.38 7.82
CA VAL A 181 -0.37 -9.34 8.30
C VAL A 181 0.37 -8.33 9.18
N MET A 182 -0.10 -7.08 9.16
CA MET A 182 0.54 -5.99 9.89
C MET A 182 -0.48 -5.25 10.75
N VAL A 183 -0.05 -4.89 11.97
CA VAL A 183 -0.73 -3.92 12.85
C VAL A 183 -0.02 -2.58 12.72
N LYS A 184 -0.74 -1.51 12.40
CA LYS A 184 -0.19 -0.16 12.23
C LYS A 184 -1.09 0.92 12.85
N PRO A 185 -0.54 1.80 13.70
CA PRO A 185 0.80 1.74 14.32
C PRO A 185 0.96 0.52 15.23
N GLY A 186 2.17 -0.03 15.34
CA GLY A 186 2.42 -1.24 16.10
C GLY A 186 2.30 -1.02 17.62
N VAL A 187 3.16 -0.18 18.19
CA VAL A 187 3.34 -0.08 19.67
C VAL A 187 2.05 0.24 20.44
N PRO A 188 1.16 1.17 20.03
CA PRO A 188 -0.05 1.50 20.79
C PRO A 188 -1.21 0.53 20.61
N TYR A 189 -1.13 -0.45 19.70
CA TYR A 189 -2.25 -1.32 19.32
C TYR A 189 -1.85 -2.80 19.20
N LEU A 190 -0.95 -3.28 20.07
CA LEU A 190 -0.50 -4.69 20.09
C LEU A 190 -1.24 -5.56 21.11
N ASP A 191 -2.19 -5.02 21.82
CA ASP A 191 -3.07 -5.69 22.77
C ASP A 191 -4.26 -6.35 22.05
#